data_1be5723d31d1ce024febcd83599517b1
#
_entry.id   1be5723d31d1ce024febcd83599517b1
#
_cell.length_a   1.000
_cell.length_b   1.000
_cell.length_c   1.000
_cell.angle_alpha   90.00
_cell.angle_beta   90.00
_cell.angle_gamma   90.00
#
_symmetry.space_group_name_H-M   'P 1'
#
loop_
_entity.id
_entity.type
_entity.pdbx_description
1 polymer ?
#
loop_
_entity_poly.entity_id
_entity_poly.type
_entity_poly.pdbx_seq_one_letter_code
_entity_poly.pdbx_strand_id
1 'polypeptide(L)'
;MRNALIFAAAGAFALAGCATVEEAVAEKTTQTYRANLTGAQEPARSGDPDGSGRAEISISDNFGQICYDLNDIRGIGPITAAHIHRGAPGVNGPPVFTFKPANEGGYKGCADGAEWTQDRIENNPQAFYVNVHTAQYPNGAIRGQLGR
;
A
#
# COMPACT_ATOMS: atom_id res chain seq x y z
N MET A 1 63.18 63.80 -3.65
CA MET A 1 61.87 63.46 -4.13
C MET A 1 61.86 61.92 -4.32
N ARG A 2 61.36 61.22 -3.39
CA ARG A 2 61.43 59.72 -3.37
C ARG A 2 59.99 59.18 -3.26
N ASN A 3 59.50 58.62 -4.37
CA ASN A 3 58.20 58.02 -4.45
C ASN A 3 58.28 56.61 -3.87
N ALA A 4 57.51 56.38 -2.82
CA ALA A 4 57.31 55.05 -2.26
C ALA A 4 56.11 54.39 -2.91
N LEU A 5 56.36 53.26 -3.59
CA LEU A 5 55.32 52.37 -4.13
C LEU A 5 54.87 51.45 -3.05
N ILE A 6 53.59 51.50 -2.71
CA ILE A 6 52.92 50.59 -1.78
C ILE A 6 52.36 49.43 -2.59
N PHE A 7 52.88 48.21 -2.41
CA PHE A 7 52.31 46.99 -2.95
C PHE A 7 51.20 46.52 -2.02
N ALA A 8 49.97 46.54 -2.51
CA ALA A 8 48.83 45.90 -1.88
C ALA A 8 48.81 44.42 -2.27
N ALA A 9 49.08 43.56 -1.29
CA ALA A 9 48.91 42.11 -1.46
C ALA A 9 47.42 41.75 -1.31
N ALA A 10 46.80 41.36 -2.41
CA ALA A 10 45.45 40.78 -2.38
C ALA A 10 45.51 39.33 -1.92
N GLY A 11 45.08 39.09 -0.69
CA GLY A 11 44.90 37.73 -0.14
C GLY A 11 43.65 37.10 -0.74
N ALA A 12 43.82 36.04 -1.54
CA ALA A 12 42.72 35.20 -2.01
C ALA A 12 42.29 34.29 -0.86
N PHE A 13 41.14 34.57 -0.25
CA PHE A 13 40.48 33.61 0.65
C PHE A 13 39.85 32.53 -0.20
N ALA A 14 40.44 31.33 -0.21
CA ALA A 14 39.79 30.14 -0.70
C ALA A 14 38.68 29.74 0.28
N LEU A 15 37.43 29.97 -0.05
CA LEU A 15 36.27 29.41 0.61
C LEU A 15 36.26 27.90 0.30
N ALA A 16 36.81 27.12 1.23
CA ALA A 16 36.55 25.69 1.23
C ALA A 16 35.06 25.48 1.51
N GLY A 17 34.29 25.31 0.44
CA GLY A 17 32.89 24.87 0.53
C GLY A 17 32.87 23.51 1.20
N CYS A 18 32.40 23.45 2.45
CA CYS A 18 31.91 22.20 3.00
C CYS A 18 30.76 21.73 2.09
N ALA A 19 31.05 20.79 1.23
CA ALA A 19 29.99 20.00 0.60
C ALA A 19 29.33 19.24 1.75
N THR A 20 28.21 19.75 2.26
CA THR A 20 27.29 18.95 3.05
C THR A 20 26.83 17.84 2.12
N VAL A 21 27.29 16.62 2.41
CA VAL A 21 26.68 15.43 1.87
C VAL A 21 25.25 15.47 2.44
N GLU A 22 24.32 16.00 1.70
CA GLU A 22 22.91 15.71 1.92
C GLU A 22 22.79 14.21 1.69
N GLU A 23 22.89 13.49 2.79
CA GLU A 23 22.46 12.11 2.85
C GLU A 23 20.99 12.16 2.46
N ALA A 24 20.70 11.80 1.21
CA ALA A 24 19.33 11.61 0.74
C ALA A 24 18.79 10.45 1.57
N VAL A 25 18.23 10.78 2.72
CA VAL A 25 17.35 9.88 3.45
C VAL A 25 16.22 9.63 2.47
N ALA A 26 16.26 8.50 1.79
CA ALA A 26 15.15 8.02 0.99
C ALA A 26 13.97 7.93 1.96
N GLU A 27 13.11 8.94 1.90
CA GLU A 27 11.90 9.00 2.70
C GLU A 27 11.07 7.82 2.24
N LYS A 28 11.12 6.74 3.03
CA LYS A 28 10.28 5.56 2.81
C LYS A 28 8.84 6.01 2.96
N THR A 29 8.19 6.20 1.84
CA THR A 29 6.82 6.72 1.78
C THR A 29 5.83 5.60 1.95
N THR A 30 4.80 5.83 2.76
CA THR A 30 3.63 4.95 2.80
C THR A 30 2.97 4.93 1.42
N GLN A 31 2.85 3.76 0.82
CA GLN A 31 2.16 3.57 -0.46
C GLN A 31 0.76 3.03 -0.25
N THR A 32 -0.21 3.59 -0.96
CA THR A 32 -1.61 3.20 -0.86
C THR A 32 -2.11 2.60 -2.17
N TYR A 33 -2.74 1.43 -2.05
CA TYR A 33 -3.34 0.66 -3.13
C TYR A 33 -4.85 0.57 -2.90
N ARG A 34 -5.63 0.55 -3.99
CA ARG A 34 -7.08 0.52 -3.94
C ARG A 34 -7.63 -0.62 -4.76
N ALA A 35 -8.79 -1.13 -4.34
CA ALA A 35 -9.56 -2.08 -5.11
C ALA A 35 -11.05 -1.71 -5.06
N ASN A 36 -11.71 -1.74 -6.22
CA ASN A 36 -13.17 -1.72 -6.30
C ASN A 36 -13.65 -3.18 -6.27
N LEU A 37 -14.46 -3.51 -5.28
CA LEU A 37 -14.91 -4.86 -5.01
C LEU A 37 -16.30 -5.09 -5.62
N THR A 38 -16.47 -6.18 -6.38
CA THR A 38 -17.77 -6.60 -6.91
C THR A 38 -17.85 -8.12 -6.98
N GLY A 39 -19.06 -8.69 -6.89
CA GLY A 39 -19.25 -10.12 -7.08
C GLY A 39 -18.96 -10.59 -8.51
N ALA A 40 -19.12 -9.71 -9.49
CA ALA A 40 -18.82 -10.01 -10.89
C ALA A 40 -17.33 -10.28 -11.17
N GLN A 41 -16.43 -9.83 -10.29
CA GLN A 41 -14.97 -10.09 -10.39
C GLN A 41 -14.57 -11.45 -9.84
N GLU A 42 -15.44 -12.13 -9.10
CA GLU A 42 -15.20 -13.51 -8.71
C GLU A 42 -15.09 -14.42 -9.94
N PRO A 43 -14.23 -15.46 -9.92
CA PRO A 43 -14.11 -16.40 -11.01
C PRO A 43 -15.47 -16.98 -11.40
N ALA A 44 -15.72 -17.10 -12.69
CA ALA A 44 -17.02 -17.52 -13.25
C ALA A 44 -18.22 -16.67 -12.77
N ARG A 45 -17.99 -15.46 -12.26
CA ARG A 45 -19.01 -14.57 -11.66
C ARG A 45 -19.80 -15.23 -10.54
N SER A 46 -19.11 -16.04 -9.74
CA SER A 46 -19.71 -16.82 -8.64
C SER A 46 -19.96 -16.02 -7.36
N GLY A 47 -19.60 -14.74 -7.34
CA GLY A 47 -19.82 -13.86 -6.21
C GLY A 47 -21.26 -13.35 -6.10
N ASP A 48 -21.48 -12.50 -5.10
CA ASP A 48 -22.79 -11.88 -4.88
C ASP A 48 -23.07 -10.84 -5.98
N PRO A 49 -24.13 -11.04 -6.78
CA PRO A 49 -24.42 -10.16 -7.92
C PRO A 49 -24.76 -8.72 -7.51
N ASP A 50 -25.29 -8.53 -6.29
CA ASP A 50 -25.65 -7.22 -5.75
C ASP A 50 -24.50 -6.61 -4.92
N GLY A 51 -23.45 -7.41 -4.68
CA GLY A 51 -22.36 -7.07 -3.81
C GLY A 51 -21.39 -6.05 -4.41
N SER A 52 -21.06 -5.04 -3.61
CA SER A 52 -20.05 -4.04 -3.97
C SER A 52 -19.34 -3.49 -2.74
N GLY A 53 -18.17 -2.87 -2.96
CA GLY A 53 -17.40 -2.22 -1.92
C GLY A 53 -16.09 -1.64 -2.42
N ARG A 54 -15.30 -1.13 -1.51
CA ARG A 54 -13.95 -0.62 -1.74
C ARG A 54 -12.99 -1.15 -0.69
N ALA A 55 -11.75 -1.37 -1.10
CA ALA A 55 -10.65 -1.63 -0.19
C ALA A 55 -9.54 -0.61 -0.42
N GLU A 56 -8.97 -0.13 0.66
CA GLU A 56 -7.76 0.65 0.66
C GLU A 56 -6.69 -0.08 1.49
N ILE A 57 -5.53 -0.29 0.90
CA ILE A 57 -4.40 -1.00 1.51
C ILE A 57 -3.21 -0.04 1.51
N SER A 58 -2.71 0.30 2.68
CA SER A 58 -1.51 1.12 2.83
C SER A 58 -0.37 0.30 3.38
N ILE A 59 0.77 0.35 2.70
CA ILE A 59 1.99 -0.35 3.11
C ILE A 59 2.96 0.69 3.64
N SER A 60 3.48 0.45 4.83
CA SER A 60 4.47 1.29 5.49
C SER A 60 5.76 0.52 5.71
N ASP A 61 6.76 0.78 4.88
CA ASP A 61 8.10 0.18 4.99
C ASP A 61 8.78 0.46 6.33
N ASN A 62 8.50 1.64 6.92
CA ASN A 62 9.13 2.03 8.18
C ASN A 62 8.67 1.19 9.37
N PHE A 63 7.45 0.66 9.32
CA PHE A 63 6.82 -0.06 10.42
C PHE A 63 6.60 -1.54 10.13
N GLY A 64 6.91 -2.02 8.92
CA GLY A 64 6.61 -3.39 8.53
C GLY A 64 5.11 -3.73 8.59
N GLN A 65 4.24 -2.73 8.41
CA GLN A 65 2.80 -2.88 8.61
C GLN A 65 2.02 -2.76 7.31
N ILE A 66 0.96 -3.55 7.23
CA ILE A 66 -0.11 -3.42 6.25
C ILE A 66 -1.33 -2.88 6.98
N CYS A 67 -1.75 -1.66 6.60
CA CYS A 67 -3.00 -1.07 7.05
C CYS A 67 -4.08 -1.30 6.00
N TYR A 68 -5.31 -1.49 6.43
CA TYR A 68 -6.45 -1.78 5.55
C TYR A 68 -7.70 -1.05 6.02
N ASP A 69 -8.54 -0.69 5.07
CA ASP A 69 -9.87 -0.15 5.28
C ASP A 69 -10.82 -0.71 4.22
N LEU A 70 -11.81 -1.51 4.66
CA LEU A 70 -12.92 -1.94 3.82
C LEU A 70 -14.08 -0.98 4.04
N ASN A 71 -14.43 -0.23 3.02
CA ASN A 71 -15.47 0.78 3.10
C ASN A 71 -16.50 0.65 1.98
N ASP A 72 -17.63 1.34 2.13
CA ASP A 72 -18.75 1.30 1.18
C ASP A 72 -19.25 -0.13 0.87
N ILE A 73 -19.08 -1.08 1.81
CA ILE A 73 -19.57 -2.45 1.62
C ILE A 73 -21.08 -2.45 1.64
N ARG A 74 -21.69 -2.97 0.59
CA ARG A 74 -23.16 -3.06 0.44
C ARG A 74 -23.58 -4.24 -0.44
N GLY A 75 -24.84 -4.62 -0.31
CA GLY A 75 -25.43 -5.69 -1.12
C GLY A 75 -24.93 -7.10 -0.77
N ILE A 76 -24.24 -7.30 0.36
CA ILE A 76 -23.78 -8.61 0.86
C ILE A 76 -24.28 -8.84 2.29
N GLY A 77 -24.34 -10.12 2.67
CA GLY A 77 -24.59 -10.51 4.05
C GLY A 77 -23.44 -10.18 5.01
N PRO A 78 -23.55 -10.52 6.30
CA PRO A 78 -22.49 -10.31 7.28
C PRO A 78 -21.19 -10.93 6.81
N ILE A 79 -20.10 -10.14 6.91
CA ILE A 79 -18.75 -10.59 6.55
C ILE A 79 -18.27 -11.62 7.54
N THR A 80 -17.85 -12.79 7.06
CA THR A 80 -17.25 -13.86 7.87
C THR A 80 -15.73 -13.84 7.83
N ALA A 81 -15.14 -13.37 6.74
CA ALA A 81 -13.70 -13.21 6.59
C ALA A 81 -13.37 -12.22 5.44
N ALA A 82 -12.18 -11.63 5.50
CA ALA A 82 -11.64 -10.82 4.42
C ALA A 82 -10.12 -10.99 4.35
N HIS A 83 -9.58 -11.05 3.13
CA HIS A 83 -8.17 -11.37 2.88
C HIS A 83 -7.60 -10.56 1.71
N ILE A 84 -6.27 -10.41 1.70
CA ILE A 84 -5.52 -10.22 0.46
C ILE A 84 -5.07 -11.60 -0.02
N HIS A 85 -5.30 -11.89 -1.29
CA HIS A 85 -4.87 -13.09 -1.98
C HIS A 85 -3.85 -12.75 -3.07
N ARG A 86 -3.01 -13.72 -3.42
CA ARG A 86 -2.15 -13.64 -4.58
C ARG A 86 -2.80 -14.35 -5.76
N GLY A 87 -3.09 -13.62 -6.83
CA GLY A 87 -3.67 -14.18 -8.06
C GLY A 87 -3.99 -13.09 -9.07
N ALA A 88 -3.89 -13.45 -10.34
CA ALA A 88 -4.31 -12.57 -11.45
C ALA A 88 -5.84 -12.40 -11.49
N PRO A 89 -6.38 -11.42 -12.24
CA PRO A 89 -7.81 -11.27 -12.44
C PRO A 89 -8.46 -12.59 -12.90
N GLY A 90 -9.56 -13.00 -12.25
CA GLY A 90 -10.28 -14.22 -12.56
C GLY A 90 -9.62 -15.54 -12.12
N VAL A 91 -8.48 -15.48 -11.43
CA VAL A 91 -7.76 -16.66 -10.94
C VAL A 91 -7.77 -16.70 -9.42
N ASN A 92 -8.21 -17.82 -8.83
CA ASN A 92 -8.12 -18.02 -7.38
C ASN A 92 -6.68 -18.33 -6.98
N GLY A 93 -6.26 -17.74 -5.87
CA GLY A 93 -4.95 -17.96 -5.29
C GLY A 93 -4.99 -18.03 -3.77
N PRO A 94 -3.89 -18.40 -3.13
CA PRO A 94 -3.84 -18.51 -1.67
C PRO A 94 -3.96 -17.14 -0.99
N PRO A 95 -4.56 -17.08 0.22
CA PRO A 95 -4.51 -15.89 1.05
C PRO A 95 -3.07 -15.62 1.50
N VAL A 96 -2.68 -14.35 1.50
CA VAL A 96 -1.35 -13.89 1.93
C VAL A 96 -1.43 -12.92 3.11
N PHE A 97 -2.61 -12.37 3.37
CA PHE A 97 -2.86 -11.50 4.51
C PHE A 97 -4.33 -11.58 4.93
N THR A 98 -4.59 -11.68 6.22
CA THR A 98 -5.94 -11.77 6.78
C THR A 98 -6.30 -10.46 7.50
N PHE A 99 -7.43 -9.87 7.14
CA PHE A 99 -7.96 -8.71 7.84
C PHE A 99 -8.65 -9.13 9.14
N LYS A 100 -8.46 -8.34 10.17
CA LYS A 100 -9.16 -8.51 11.45
C LYS A 100 -10.30 -7.51 11.55
N PRO A 101 -11.47 -7.93 12.06
CA PRO A 101 -12.54 -6.98 12.34
C PRO A 101 -12.09 -5.95 13.39
N ALA A 102 -12.52 -4.71 13.22
CA ALA A 102 -12.29 -3.67 14.20
C ALA A 102 -13.23 -3.82 15.42
N ASN A 103 -12.82 -3.30 16.57
CA ASN A 103 -13.62 -3.35 17.81
C ASN A 103 -14.96 -2.62 17.66
N GLU A 104 -15.01 -1.59 16.83
CA GLU A 104 -16.21 -0.77 16.56
C GLU A 104 -17.05 -1.33 15.38
N GLY A 105 -16.67 -2.50 14.86
CA GLY A 105 -17.27 -3.11 13.69
C GLY A 105 -16.58 -2.72 12.38
N GLY A 106 -16.85 -3.50 11.32
CA GLY A 106 -16.18 -3.34 10.03
C GLY A 106 -14.77 -3.94 10.00
N TYR A 107 -14.03 -3.65 8.95
CA TYR A 107 -12.67 -4.16 8.71
C TYR A 107 -11.74 -2.97 8.43
N LYS A 108 -11.22 -2.41 9.50
CA LYS A 108 -10.25 -1.32 9.45
C LYS A 108 -9.21 -1.52 10.54
N GLY A 109 -7.93 -1.42 10.17
CA GLY A 109 -6.84 -1.58 11.11
C GLY A 109 -5.49 -1.71 10.44
N CYS A 110 -4.47 -1.94 11.26
CA CYS A 110 -3.12 -2.27 10.81
C CYS A 110 -2.67 -3.55 11.49
N ALA A 111 -1.88 -4.34 10.79
CA ALA A 111 -1.22 -5.51 11.37
C ALA A 111 0.16 -5.68 10.71
N ASP A 112 1.04 -6.37 11.44
CA ASP A 112 2.35 -6.70 10.90
C ASP A 112 2.18 -7.59 9.68
N GLY A 113 2.73 -7.14 8.57
CA GLY A 113 2.77 -7.89 7.32
C GLY A 113 4.10 -8.61 7.19
N ALA A 114 4.09 -9.80 6.58
CA ALA A 114 5.35 -10.40 6.18
C ALA A 114 6.02 -9.48 5.15
N GLU A 115 7.29 -9.13 5.36
CA GLU A 115 8.07 -8.25 4.47
C GLU A 115 7.96 -8.68 2.99
N TRP A 116 8.04 -9.97 2.72
CA TRP A 116 7.89 -10.51 1.38
C TRP A 116 6.51 -10.22 0.74
N THR A 117 5.44 -10.06 1.53
CA THR A 117 4.10 -9.70 1.03
C THR A 117 4.07 -8.23 0.63
N GLN A 118 4.67 -7.37 1.44
CA GLN A 118 4.76 -5.93 1.20
C GLN A 118 5.51 -5.67 -0.10
N ASP A 119 6.75 -6.15 -0.21
CA ASP A 119 7.60 -6.00 -1.40
C ASP A 119 6.92 -6.47 -2.68
N ARG A 120 6.18 -7.59 -2.61
CA ARG A 120 5.51 -8.14 -3.79
C ARG A 120 4.28 -7.33 -4.20
N ILE A 121 3.51 -6.80 -3.25
CA ILE A 121 2.37 -5.92 -3.56
C ILE A 121 2.89 -4.62 -4.16
N GLU A 122 3.95 -4.04 -3.60
CA GLU A 122 4.54 -2.80 -4.10
C GLU A 122 5.07 -2.93 -5.52
N ASN A 123 5.76 -4.04 -5.80
CA ASN A 123 6.33 -4.30 -7.12
C ASN A 123 5.28 -4.68 -8.17
N ASN A 124 4.20 -5.37 -7.79
CA ASN A 124 3.14 -5.79 -8.71
C ASN A 124 1.79 -5.91 -8.00
N PRO A 125 1.11 -4.79 -7.68
CA PRO A 125 -0.17 -4.82 -6.98
C PRO A 125 -1.25 -5.58 -7.74
N GLN A 126 -1.23 -5.54 -9.07
CA GLN A 126 -2.22 -6.24 -9.91
C GLN A 126 -2.13 -7.77 -9.84
N ALA A 127 -1.07 -8.33 -9.27
CA ALA A 127 -0.99 -9.76 -8.96
C ALA A 127 -1.67 -10.13 -7.64
N PHE A 128 -2.31 -9.18 -6.96
CA PHE A 128 -3.01 -9.37 -5.70
C PHE A 128 -4.42 -8.81 -5.76
N TYR A 129 -5.29 -9.40 -4.96
CA TYR A 129 -6.69 -8.96 -4.87
C TYR A 129 -7.19 -9.03 -3.44
N VAL A 130 -8.14 -8.16 -3.11
CA VAL A 130 -8.92 -8.26 -1.89
C VAL A 130 -10.14 -9.12 -2.16
N ASN A 131 -10.43 -10.03 -1.25
CA ASN A 131 -11.61 -10.90 -1.29
C ASN A 131 -12.34 -10.84 0.06
N VAL A 132 -13.66 -10.69 -0.01
CA VAL A 132 -14.56 -10.63 1.15
C VAL A 132 -15.52 -11.81 1.07
N HIS A 133 -15.66 -12.52 2.19
CA HIS A 133 -16.47 -13.73 2.30
C HIS A 133 -17.69 -13.52 3.20
N THR A 134 -18.76 -14.23 2.91
CA THR A 134 -19.98 -14.30 3.72
C THR A 134 -20.40 -15.75 3.89
N ALA A 135 -21.35 -16.02 4.79
CA ALA A 135 -21.87 -17.37 4.95
C ALA A 135 -22.53 -17.91 3.65
N GLN A 136 -23.14 -17.03 2.86
CA GLN A 136 -23.76 -17.40 1.57
C GLN A 136 -22.71 -17.62 0.47
N TYR A 137 -21.62 -16.85 0.52
CA TYR A 137 -20.53 -16.92 -0.46
C TYR A 137 -19.19 -17.22 0.24
N PRO A 138 -19.00 -18.46 0.73
CA PRO A 138 -17.81 -18.81 1.51
C PRO A 138 -16.51 -18.83 0.67
N ASN A 139 -16.62 -18.92 -0.65
CA ASN A 139 -15.49 -18.87 -1.57
C ASN A 139 -15.17 -17.46 -2.07
N GLY A 140 -16.01 -16.47 -1.74
CA GLY A 140 -15.89 -15.06 -2.09
C GLY A 140 -17.22 -14.46 -2.49
N ALA A 141 -17.65 -13.42 -1.77
CA ALA A 141 -18.84 -12.63 -2.09
C ALA A 141 -18.50 -11.50 -3.05
N ILE A 142 -17.46 -10.76 -2.75
CA ILE A 142 -16.97 -9.66 -3.60
C ILE A 142 -15.45 -9.67 -3.64
N ARG A 143 -14.90 -9.31 -4.78
CA ARG A 143 -13.46 -9.30 -5.05
C ARG A 143 -13.07 -8.07 -5.87
N GLY A 144 -11.84 -7.61 -5.69
CA GLY A 144 -11.23 -6.56 -6.50
C GLY A 144 -9.73 -6.66 -6.56
N GLN A 145 -9.17 -6.46 -7.76
CA GLN A 145 -7.73 -6.44 -7.95
C GLN A 145 -7.14 -5.15 -7.40
N LEU A 146 -5.97 -5.24 -6.74
CA LEU A 146 -5.26 -4.07 -6.24
C LEU A 146 -4.68 -3.25 -7.42
N GLY A 147 -4.76 -1.94 -7.31
CA GLY A 147 -4.16 -0.97 -8.20
C GLY A 147 -3.70 0.27 -7.44
N ARG A 148 -2.90 1.11 -8.08
CA ARG A 148 -2.47 2.43 -7.57
C ARG A 148 -3.54 3.48 -7.83
#